data_ad5e60a115f40ff5be62159d9c7d4c35
#
_entry.id   ad5e60a115f40ff5be62159d9c7d4c35
#
_cell.length_a   1.000
_cell.length_b   1.000
_cell.length_c   1.000
_cell.angle_alpha   90.00
_cell.angle_beta   90.00
_cell.angle_gamma   90.00
#
_symmetry.space_group_name_H-M   'P 1'
#
loop_
_entity.id
_entity.type
_entity.pdbx_description
1 polymer ?
#
loop_
_entity_poly.entity_id
_entity_poly.type
_entity_poly.pdbx_seq_one_letter_code
_entity_poly.pdbx_strand_id
1 'polypeptide(L)'
;MAHTSAHVAHTLARHIDEVFGLMGNGNAYFLDSLLTTTSANYTAVRHEAGAVVAADAHFRTSGRIAAATTTYGAGFTNTLTALAEAAQARVPLVLVVGDEPTSGPRPWDVDQIAMASAVGVRTYTVGRVDAAAATVTAIEHALTYRVPVVLAIPYDVATLEIGEIPEVPGPGEPSPLSPTGEFPQAALDRLTGLLAEAERPILLAGRGAWLAGAAKELGELADATGALTVTTALGRNIFPRSEYDLGVAGGFGAPGAMERVRQADVAVVIGASLNQFTMRFGELFAPGTQVWQIDVDDRPTHARVGGFIRADARLAAAELTARLRAAGARPSTWRESVDTTADRTYEAGTEFAADGRLDPRAAAARLGELLPEDRVVVSDGGHFIAWANMFWEPSAPDRLALVGTAFQSIGLGWHSVAGAARANPEATIVLTTGDGGGMMALSDLDTAIRSAGGRGIAVVFNDAAYGAEVNLYGLKGLATEPMLIDEIDFAALATAAGGQGVVVRSL
;
A
#
# COMPACT_ATOMS: atom_id res chain seq x y z
N MET A 1 39.37 -4.98 -10.89
CA MET A 1 38.87 -5.28 -9.51
C MET A 1 37.75 -4.30 -9.27
N ALA A 2 36.66 -4.70 -8.59
CA ALA A 2 35.52 -3.87 -8.31
C ALA A 2 35.53 -3.43 -6.85
N HIS A 3 35.04 -2.21 -6.58
CA HIS A 3 34.94 -1.73 -5.21
C HIS A 3 33.63 -2.20 -4.54
N THR A 4 33.56 -2.05 -3.23
CA THR A 4 32.44 -2.54 -2.41
C THR A 4 31.06 -2.05 -2.91
N SER A 5 30.93 -0.74 -3.24
CA SER A 5 29.68 -0.21 -3.78
C SER A 5 29.28 -0.83 -5.13
N ALA A 6 30.24 -1.23 -5.98
CA ALA A 6 29.99 -1.96 -7.22
C ALA A 6 29.43 -3.37 -6.94
N HIS A 7 29.97 -4.07 -5.92
CA HIS A 7 29.43 -5.37 -5.50
C HIS A 7 27.96 -5.25 -5.06
N VAL A 8 27.63 -4.21 -4.27
CA VAL A 8 26.23 -3.93 -3.88
C VAL A 8 25.37 -3.65 -5.09
N ALA A 9 25.79 -2.74 -5.99
CA ALA A 9 25.02 -2.34 -7.16
C ALA A 9 24.70 -3.50 -8.09
N HIS A 10 25.74 -4.29 -8.45
CA HIS A 10 25.57 -5.45 -9.32
C HIS A 10 24.71 -6.57 -8.69
N THR A 11 24.89 -6.82 -7.40
CA THR A 11 24.11 -7.85 -6.72
C THR A 11 22.64 -7.41 -6.60
N LEU A 12 22.39 -6.15 -6.25
CA LEU A 12 21.05 -5.59 -6.17
C LEU A 12 20.34 -5.64 -7.53
N ALA A 13 21.01 -5.22 -8.60
CA ALA A 13 20.45 -5.18 -9.95
C ALA A 13 20.11 -6.55 -10.56
N ARG A 14 20.60 -7.66 -9.98
CA ARG A 14 20.17 -9.02 -10.37
C ARG A 14 18.77 -9.38 -9.87
N HIS A 15 18.24 -8.63 -8.89
CA HIS A 15 17.00 -8.96 -8.19
C HIS A 15 16.00 -7.80 -8.15
N ILE A 16 16.45 -6.56 -8.39
CA ILE A 16 15.67 -5.34 -8.32
C ILE A 16 15.95 -4.49 -9.55
N ASP A 17 14.93 -4.28 -10.36
CA ASP A 17 15.03 -3.54 -11.63
C ASP A 17 14.87 -2.03 -11.47
N GLU A 18 14.16 -1.56 -10.41
CA GLU A 18 13.80 -0.17 -10.22
C GLU A 18 14.43 0.40 -8.95
N VAL A 19 15.16 1.51 -9.10
CA VAL A 19 15.81 2.24 -8.02
C VAL A 19 15.38 3.70 -8.06
N PHE A 20 14.90 4.20 -6.95
CA PHE A 20 14.51 5.60 -6.77
C PHE A 20 15.49 6.29 -5.83
N GLY A 21 15.90 7.53 -6.12
CA GLY A 21 16.90 8.10 -5.25
C GLY A 21 17.20 9.57 -5.42
N LEU A 22 17.95 10.08 -4.45
CA LEU A 22 18.58 11.38 -4.48
C LEU A 22 20.09 11.21 -4.27
N MET A 23 20.88 11.70 -5.24
CA MET A 23 22.33 11.58 -5.21
C MET A 23 22.91 12.44 -4.09
N GLY A 24 23.88 11.92 -3.38
CA GLY A 24 24.69 12.61 -2.41
C GLY A 24 26.02 11.89 -2.18
N ASN A 25 26.84 12.40 -1.28
CA ASN A 25 28.18 11.88 -1.04
C ASN A 25 28.19 10.40 -0.59
N GLY A 26 27.16 9.98 0.18
CA GLY A 26 27.11 8.62 0.77
C GLY A 26 26.72 7.52 -0.21
N ASN A 27 26.09 7.85 -1.35
CA ASN A 27 25.64 6.87 -2.33
C ASN A 27 26.22 7.09 -3.74
N ALA A 28 27.16 8.03 -3.90
CA ALA A 28 27.71 8.40 -5.21
C ALA A 28 28.33 7.20 -5.95
N TYR A 29 29.20 6.42 -5.29
CA TYR A 29 29.86 5.26 -5.90
C TYR A 29 28.90 4.12 -6.20
N PHE A 30 27.88 3.95 -5.38
CA PHE A 30 26.80 3.00 -5.64
C PHE A 30 26.02 3.41 -6.91
N LEU A 31 25.60 4.65 -7.01
CA LEU A 31 24.89 5.17 -8.17
C LEU A 31 25.72 5.15 -9.44
N ASP A 32 27.01 5.49 -9.37
CA ASP A 32 27.92 5.41 -10.51
C ASP A 32 27.96 3.98 -11.07
N SER A 33 28.20 3.00 -10.20
CA SER A 33 28.23 1.59 -10.62
C SER A 33 26.88 1.10 -11.12
N LEU A 34 25.78 1.47 -10.45
CA LEU A 34 24.43 1.09 -10.86
C LEU A 34 24.13 1.56 -12.28
N LEU A 35 24.43 2.84 -12.58
CA LEU A 35 24.08 3.48 -13.84
C LEU A 35 25.01 3.11 -14.98
N THR A 36 26.29 2.85 -14.71
CA THR A 36 27.29 2.65 -15.77
C THR A 36 27.54 1.17 -16.08
N THR A 37 27.24 0.25 -15.14
CA THR A 37 27.65 -1.13 -15.26
C THR A 37 26.52 -2.15 -15.03
N THR A 38 25.27 -1.70 -14.80
CA THR A 38 24.11 -2.58 -14.67
C THR A 38 22.96 -2.14 -15.59
N SER A 39 21.92 -2.97 -15.68
CA SER A 39 20.69 -2.69 -16.44
C SER A 39 19.54 -2.14 -15.58
N ALA A 40 19.77 -1.89 -14.30
CA ALA A 40 18.72 -1.37 -13.41
C ALA A 40 18.36 0.06 -13.78
N ASN A 41 17.09 0.38 -13.70
CA ASN A 41 16.57 1.72 -13.95
C ASN A 41 16.72 2.60 -12.71
N TYR A 42 17.05 3.85 -12.93
CA TYR A 42 17.12 4.85 -11.87
C TYR A 42 16.20 6.04 -12.14
N THR A 43 15.38 6.36 -11.15
CA THR A 43 14.52 7.55 -11.17
C THR A 43 14.95 8.52 -10.08
N ALA A 44 15.47 9.69 -10.51
CA ALA A 44 15.86 10.76 -9.60
C ALA A 44 14.62 11.45 -9.01
N VAL A 45 14.58 11.57 -7.67
CA VAL A 45 13.60 12.33 -6.91
C VAL A 45 14.19 13.66 -6.42
N ARG A 46 13.39 14.52 -5.77
CA ARG A 46 13.83 15.81 -5.23
C ARG A 46 13.89 15.86 -3.71
N HIS A 47 13.37 14.82 -3.04
CA HIS A 47 13.43 14.67 -1.59
C HIS A 47 13.63 13.20 -1.25
N GLU A 48 14.38 12.90 -0.20
CA GLU A 48 14.74 11.52 0.17
C GLU A 48 13.53 10.69 0.60
N ALA A 49 12.53 11.30 1.25
CA ALA A 49 11.25 10.63 1.49
C ALA A 49 10.62 10.13 0.18
N GLY A 50 10.73 10.92 -0.89
CA GLY A 50 10.24 10.57 -2.22
C GLY A 50 10.86 9.29 -2.78
N ALA A 51 12.13 9.02 -2.49
CA ALA A 51 12.78 7.78 -2.90
C ALA A 51 12.10 6.54 -2.27
N VAL A 52 11.88 6.59 -0.96
CA VAL A 52 11.26 5.49 -0.22
C VAL A 52 9.79 5.32 -0.60
N VAL A 53 9.05 6.44 -0.72
CA VAL A 53 7.62 6.42 -1.11
C VAL A 53 7.43 5.90 -2.53
N ALA A 54 8.32 6.26 -3.47
CA ALA A 54 8.26 5.74 -4.83
C ALA A 54 8.52 4.23 -4.86
N ALA A 55 9.49 3.72 -4.11
CA ALA A 55 9.74 2.28 -3.98
C ALA A 55 8.54 1.55 -3.33
N ASP A 56 7.91 2.14 -2.32
CA ASP A 56 6.69 1.65 -1.68
C ASP A 56 5.54 1.58 -2.69
N ALA A 57 5.25 2.67 -3.40
CA ALA A 57 4.18 2.72 -4.40
C ALA A 57 4.41 1.75 -5.56
N HIS A 58 5.66 1.56 -5.99
CA HIS A 58 6.02 0.56 -6.99
C HIS A 58 5.60 -0.84 -6.56
N PHE A 59 5.92 -1.24 -5.32
CA PHE A 59 5.49 -2.54 -4.80
C PHE A 59 3.97 -2.66 -4.70
N ARG A 60 3.28 -1.63 -4.19
CA ARG A 60 1.82 -1.68 -4.04
C ARG A 60 1.09 -1.85 -5.36
N THR A 61 1.67 -1.35 -6.45
CA THR A 61 1.04 -1.35 -7.78
C THR A 61 1.63 -2.37 -8.76
N SER A 62 2.56 -3.23 -8.32
CA SER A 62 3.14 -4.30 -9.16
C SER A 62 3.39 -5.61 -8.43
N GLY A 63 3.41 -5.62 -7.09
CA GLY A 63 3.87 -6.77 -6.30
C GLY A 63 5.39 -7.02 -6.37
N ARG A 64 6.17 -6.20 -7.12
CA ARG A 64 7.61 -6.36 -7.29
C ARG A 64 8.39 -5.43 -6.36
N ILE A 65 9.41 -5.97 -5.70
CA ILE A 65 10.29 -5.19 -4.83
C ILE A 65 11.06 -4.13 -5.62
N ALA A 66 11.26 -2.95 -5.03
CA ALA A 66 12.09 -1.88 -5.56
C ALA A 66 13.09 -1.42 -4.50
N ALA A 67 14.09 -0.64 -4.90
CA ALA A 67 15.04 -0.04 -3.99
C ALA A 67 14.93 1.48 -3.96
N ALA A 68 15.29 2.04 -2.82
CA ALA A 68 15.54 3.46 -2.64
C ALA A 68 17.03 3.70 -2.34
N THR A 69 17.54 4.89 -2.63
CA THR A 69 18.90 5.25 -2.24
C THR A 69 19.04 6.72 -1.87
N THR A 70 19.75 6.99 -0.78
CA THR A 70 20.04 8.34 -0.28
C THR A 70 21.45 8.44 0.30
N THR A 71 21.89 9.65 0.60
CA THR A 71 23.11 9.85 1.37
C THR A 71 22.87 9.60 2.87
N TYR A 72 23.97 9.54 3.64
CA TYR A 72 23.96 9.40 5.10
C TYR A 72 23.44 10.68 5.80
N GLY A 73 23.26 10.59 7.13
CA GLY A 73 22.93 11.72 8.01
C GLY A 73 21.60 12.35 7.63
N ALA A 74 21.62 13.60 7.17
CA ALA A 74 20.41 14.34 6.79
C ALA A 74 19.58 13.62 5.72
N GLY A 75 20.23 13.02 4.71
CA GLY A 75 19.53 12.27 3.67
C GLY A 75 18.82 11.03 4.23
N PHE A 76 19.44 10.33 5.16
CA PHE A 76 18.80 9.21 5.85
C PHE A 76 17.64 9.66 6.75
N THR A 77 17.84 10.70 7.57
CA THR A 77 16.79 11.15 8.51
C THR A 77 15.52 11.61 7.82
N ASN A 78 15.63 12.18 6.60
CA ASN A 78 14.48 12.55 5.77
C ASN A 78 13.65 11.34 5.29
N THR A 79 14.15 10.11 5.39
CA THR A 79 13.41 8.91 4.97
C THR A 79 12.54 8.30 6.07
N LEU A 80 12.70 8.70 7.34
CA LEU A 80 12.14 7.98 8.49
C LEU A 80 10.62 7.87 8.48
N THR A 81 9.89 8.93 8.13
CA THR A 81 8.43 8.87 8.00
C THR A 81 8.00 7.87 6.93
N ALA A 82 8.66 7.89 5.77
CA ALA A 82 8.36 6.98 4.68
C ALA A 82 8.73 5.52 5.01
N LEU A 83 9.83 5.30 5.72
CA LEU A 83 10.21 3.97 6.23
C LEU A 83 9.21 3.46 7.27
N ALA A 84 8.72 4.31 8.18
CA ALA A 84 7.68 3.95 9.13
C ALA A 84 6.37 3.54 8.44
N GLU A 85 5.94 4.28 7.41
CA GLU A 85 4.78 3.92 6.58
C GLU A 85 4.98 2.56 5.91
N ALA A 86 6.12 2.35 5.24
CA ALA A 86 6.40 1.08 4.56
C ALA A 86 6.45 -0.10 5.54
N ALA A 87 7.01 0.10 6.75
CA ALA A 87 7.07 -0.91 7.80
C ALA A 87 5.67 -1.28 8.31
N GLN A 88 4.86 -0.27 8.66
CA GLN A 88 3.47 -0.47 9.13
C GLN A 88 2.59 -1.10 8.03
N ALA A 89 2.80 -0.68 6.79
CA ALA A 89 2.08 -1.20 5.63
C ALA A 89 2.58 -2.57 5.16
N ARG A 90 3.66 -3.10 5.72
CA ARG A 90 4.29 -4.36 5.29
C ARG A 90 4.65 -4.35 3.82
N VAL A 91 5.41 -3.35 3.42
CA VAL A 91 5.93 -3.20 2.07
C VAL A 91 7.42 -3.55 2.04
N PRO A 92 7.83 -4.61 1.31
CA PRO A 92 9.24 -4.91 1.13
C PRO A 92 9.89 -3.88 0.21
N LEU A 93 10.96 -3.28 0.67
CA LEU A 93 11.88 -2.45 -0.12
C LEU A 93 13.27 -2.46 0.52
N VAL A 94 14.29 -2.11 -0.26
CA VAL A 94 15.66 -1.96 0.23
C VAL A 94 16.07 -0.49 0.11
N LEU A 95 16.41 0.14 1.25
CA LEU A 95 17.04 1.46 1.26
C LEU A 95 18.56 1.30 1.29
N VAL A 96 19.23 1.55 0.18
CA VAL A 96 20.69 1.61 0.12
C VAL A 96 21.15 3.01 0.53
N VAL A 97 21.94 3.11 1.58
CA VAL A 97 22.37 4.38 2.16
C VAL A 97 23.83 4.37 2.54
N GLY A 98 24.49 5.52 2.45
CA GLY A 98 25.81 5.69 3.07
C GLY A 98 25.71 5.67 4.60
N ASP A 99 26.81 5.35 5.29
CA ASP A 99 26.86 5.31 6.75
C ASP A 99 28.14 5.95 7.28
N GLU A 100 28.23 6.09 8.60
CA GLU A 100 29.45 6.54 9.26
C GLU A 100 30.65 5.65 8.92
N PRO A 101 31.90 6.19 8.93
CA PRO A 101 33.09 5.38 8.75
C PRO A 101 33.24 4.32 9.84
N THR A 102 33.85 3.17 9.50
CA THR A 102 34.17 2.11 10.49
C THR A 102 35.13 2.56 11.59
N SER A 103 35.83 3.68 11.38
CA SER A 103 36.73 4.32 12.36
C SER A 103 36.01 5.17 13.40
N GLY A 104 34.71 5.35 13.27
CA GLY A 104 33.86 6.13 14.17
C GLY A 104 33.20 7.34 13.51
N PRO A 105 32.18 7.93 14.18
CA PRO A 105 31.32 8.94 13.60
C PRO A 105 32.06 10.27 13.38
N ARG A 106 31.69 10.95 12.30
CA ARG A 106 32.07 12.35 12.01
C ARG A 106 31.07 13.31 12.68
N PRO A 107 31.36 14.61 12.79
CA PRO A 107 30.48 15.56 13.49
C PRO A 107 29.04 15.66 12.95
N TRP A 108 28.80 15.24 11.71
CA TRP A 108 27.49 15.27 11.05
C TRP A 108 26.85 13.88 10.89
N ASP A 109 27.50 12.83 11.37
CA ASP A 109 26.90 11.51 11.39
C ASP A 109 25.88 11.38 12.54
N VAL A 110 24.93 10.50 12.36
CA VAL A 110 23.90 10.18 13.33
C VAL A 110 23.81 8.65 13.45
N ASP A 111 23.34 8.16 14.58
CA ASP A 111 23.10 6.72 14.76
C ASP A 111 21.91 6.26 13.90
N GLN A 112 22.20 5.95 12.63
CA GLN A 112 21.20 5.51 11.65
C GLN A 112 20.60 4.15 12.01
N ILE A 113 21.36 3.26 12.67
CA ILE A 113 20.87 1.95 13.10
C ILE A 113 19.80 2.12 14.18
N ALA A 114 20.06 2.97 15.18
CA ALA A 114 19.08 3.24 16.24
C ALA A 114 17.82 3.90 15.67
N MET A 115 17.96 4.86 14.75
CA MET A 115 16.84 5.53 14.11
C MET A 115 16.00 4.58 13.26
N ALA A 116 16.61 3.74 12.43
CA ALA A 116 15.91 2.70 11.65
C ALA A 116 15.16 1.73 12.58
N SER A 117 15.82 1.28 13.64
CA SER A 117 15.23 0.37 14.64
C SER A 117 14.03 1.00 15.34
N ALA A 118 14.06 2.30 15.64
CA ALA A 118 12.96 3.02 16.29
C ALA A 118 11.67 3.03 15.43
N VAL A 119 11.78 2.96 14.11
CA VAL A 119 10.63 2.85 13.19
C VAL A 119 10.36 1.40 12.71
N GLY A 120 10.98 0.41 13.38
CA GLY A 120 10.73 -1.01 13.11
C GLY A 120 11.49 -1.57 11.91
N VAL A 121 12.56 -0.91 11.45
CA VAL A 121 13.34 -1.28 10.26
C VAL A 121 14.71 -1.81 10.66
N ARG A 122 15.09 -2.94 10.07
CA ARG A 122 16.38 -3.56 10.31
C ARG A 122 17.45 -3.00 9.37
N THR A 123 18.66 -2.76 9.92
CA THR A 123 19.83 -2.36 9.13
C THR A 123 20.78 -3.54 8.95
N TYR A 124 21.27 -3.70 7.72
CA TYR A 124 22.39 -4.55 7.34
C TYR A 124 23.56 -3.66 6.95
N THR A 125 24.67 -3.74 7.67
CA THR A 125 25.88 -2.97 7.35
C THR A 125 26.80 -3.83 6.48
N VAL A 126 27.22 -3.25 5.36
CA VAL A 126 28.11 -3.90 4.40
C VAL A 126 29.53 -3.93 4.96
N GLY A 127 30.12 -5.11 5.02
CA GLY A 127 31.51 -5.29 5.43
C GLY A 127 32.49 -5.23 4.26
N ARG A 128 33.76 -5.47 4.57
CA ARG A 128 34.88 -5.39 3.61
C ARG A 128 34.96 -6.55 2.63
N VAL A 129 34.28 -7.68 2.89
CA VAL A 129 34.38 -8.92 2.10
C VAL A 129 33.05 -9.57 1.77
N ASP A 130 31.94 -9.08 2.31
CA ASP A 130 30.63 -9.73 2.28
C ASP A 130 29.53 -8.89 1.57
N ALA A 131 29.92 -7.89 0.82
CA ALA A 131 28.99 -6.93 0.23
C ALA A 131 27.86 -7.59 -0.57
N ALA A 132 28.18 -8.58 -1.42
CA ALA A 132 27.19 -9.30 -2.19
C ALA A 132 26.27 -10.15 -1.30
N ALA A 133 26.83 -10.88 -0.32
CA ALA A 133 26.04 -11.70 0.60
C ALA A 133 25.11 -10.84 1.49
N ALA A 134 25.61 -9.71 2.02
CA ALA A 134 24.82 -8.79 2.80
C ALA A 134 23.66 -8.21 1.98
N THR A 135 23.89 -7.90 0.69
CA THR A 135 22.84 -7.41 -0.22
C THR A 135 21.75 -8.45 -0.42
N VAL A 136 22.10 -9.72 -0.72
CA VAL A 136 21.11 -10.80 -0.88
C VAL A 136 20.34 -11.03 0.43
N THR A 137 21.04 -11.05 1.57
CA THR A 137 20.40 -11.23 2.88
C THR A 137 19.40 -10.11 3.20
N ALA A 138 19.72 -8.87 2.85
CA ALA A 138 18.82 -7.74 3.01
C ALA A 138 17.56 -7.91 2.15
N ILE A 139 17.70 -8.27 0.87
CA ILE A 139 16.58 -8.52 -0.04
C ILE A 139 15.73 -9.69 0.47
N GLU A 140 16.34 -10.81 0.85
CA GLU A 140 15.64 -11.98 1.38
C GLU A 140 14.86 -11.65 2.65
N HIS A 141 15.45 -10.87 3.56
CA HIS A 141 14.74 -10.40 4.75
C HIS A 141 13.51 -9.56 4.39
N ALA A 142 13.69 -8.58 3.47
CA ALA A 142 12.59 -7.72 3.05
C ALA A 142 11.43 -8.53 2.46
N LEU A 143 11.72 -9.49 1.59
CA LEU A 143 10.70 -10.35 0.95
C LEU A 143 10.04 -11.31 1.93
N THR A 144 10.82 -11.98 2.78
CA THR A 144 10.34 -13.01 3.72
C THR A 144 9.40 -12.41 4.77
N TYR A 145 9.76 -11.26 5.34
CA TYR A 145 8.99 -10.62 6.40
C TYR A 145 8.04 -9.54 5.89
N ARG A 146 8.13 -9.20 4.59
CA ARG A 146 7.37 -8.10 3.98
C ARG A 146 7.56 -6.80 4.75
N VAL A 147 8.79 -6.35 4.84
CA VAL A 147 9.18 -5.13 5.56
C VAL A 147 10.28 -4.39 4.80
N PRO A 148 10.41 -3.06 4.96
CA PRO A 148 11.57 -2.35 4.47
C PRO A 148 12.82 -2.77 5.24
N VAL A 149 13.97 -2.70 4.57
CA VAL A 149 15.28 -2.89 5.20
C VAL A 149 16.24 -1.77 4.77
N VAL A 150 17.19 -1.45 5.63
CA VAL A 150 18.31 -0.55 5.31
C VAL A 150 19.54 -1.39 4.99
N LEU A 151 20.19 -1.10 3.87
CA LEU A 151 21.50 -1.63 3.49
C LEU A 151 22.51 -0.48 3.57
N ALA A 152 23.27 -0.42 4.64
CA ALA A 152 24.18 0.67 4.96
C ALA A 152 25.60 0.38 4.45
N ILE A 153 26.19 1.32 3.70
CA ILE A 153 27.56 1.22 3.18
C ILE A 153 28.44 2.22 3.93
N PRO A 154 29.32 1.78 4.85
CA PRO A 154 30.21 2.68 5.57
C PRO A 154 31.08 3.48 4.61
N TYR A 155 31.29 4.76 4.92
CA TYR A 155 31.96 5.71 4.03
C TYR A 155 33.36 5.27 3.59
N ASP A 156 34.16 4.76 4.53
CA ASP A 156 35.53 4.28 4.28
C ASP A 156 35.60 2.90 3.61
N VAL A 157 34.46 2.18 3.56
CA VAL A 157 34.35 0.87 2.90
C VAL A 157 33.86 1.01 1.45
N ALA A 158 33.11 2.05 1.14
CA ALA A 158 32.41 2.24 -0.14
C ALA A 158 33.32 2.11 -1.37
N THR A 159 34.58 2.57 -1.27
CA THR A 159 35.57 2.61 -2.37
C THR A 159 36.65 1.54 -2.26
N LEU A 160 36.60 0.65 -1.25
CA LEU A 160 37.59 -0.40 -1.11
C LEU A 160 37.46 -1.39 -2.26
N GLU A 161 38.58 -1.67 -2.92
CA GLU A 161 38.66 -2.75 -3.89
C GLU A 161 38.66 -4.11 -3.18
N ILE A 162 37.63 -4.93 -3.46
CA ILE A 162 37.40 -6.21 -2.80
C ILE A 162 37.40 -7.39 -3.79
N GLY A 163 37.92 -7.18 -5.00
CA GLY A 163 38.09 -8.24 -5.99
C GLY A 163 37.02 -8.23 -7.07
N GLU A 164 36.80 -9.40 -7.67
CA GLU A 164 35.72 -9.59 -8.65
C GLU A 164 34.38 -9.74 -7.97
N ILE A 165 33.31 -9.31 -8.65
CA ILE A 165 31.97 -9.45 -8.12
C ILE A 165 31.59 -10.93 -8.12
N PRO A 166 31.32 -11.52 -6.95
CA PRO A 166 31.03 -12.94 -6.88
C PRO A 166 29.66 -13.28 -7.41
N GLU A 167 29.46 -14.47 -7.90
CA GLU A 167 28.14 -15.07 -8.00
C GLU A 167 27.74 -15.58 -6.61
N VAL A 168 26.63 -15.09 -6.12
CA VAL A 168 26.01 -15.52 -4.86
C VAL A 168 24.62 -16.09 -5.15
N PRO A 169 24.14 -17.07 -4.37
CA PRO A 169 22.75 -17.52 -4.49
C PRO A 169 21.80 -16.33 -4.35
N GLY A 170 20.72 -16.34 -5.13
CA GLY A 170 19.66 -15.33 -5.00
C GLY A 170 18.90 -15.45 -3.67
N PRO A 171 18.05 -14.46 -3.35
CA PRO A 171 17.20 -14.53 -2.18
C PRO A 171 16.27 -15.74 -2.29
N GLY A 172 16.07 -16.45 -1.19
CA GLY A 172 15.11 -17.55 -1.11
C GLY A 172 13.69 -17.04 -1.33
N GLU A 173 12.87 -17.80 -2.05
CA GLU A 173 11.46 -17.49 -2.17
C GLU A 173 10.73 -17.83 -0.86
N PRO A 174 9.92 -16.88 -0.30
CA PRO A 174 9.13 -17.16 0.90
C PRO A 174 8.15 -18.31 0.64
N SER A 175 8.22 -19.37 1.44
CA SER A 175 7.24 -20.44 1.36
C SER A 175 5.90 -20.01 1.94
N PRO A 176 4.76 -20.25 1.23
CA PRO A 176 3.45 -19.95 1.78
C PRO A 176 3.20 -20.71 3.10
N LEU A 177 2.61 -20.02 4.06
CA LEU A 177 2.30 -20.60 5.37
C LEU A 177 1.16 -21.61 5.25
N SER A 178 1.50 -22.89 5.29
CA SER A 178 0.52 -23.97 5.21
C SER A 178 -0.27 -24.12 6.53
N PRO A 179 -1.60 -24.34 6.49
CA PRO A 179 -2.41 -24.57 7.67
C PRO A 179 -2.24 -25.99 8.21
N THR A 180 -1.01 -26.41 8.48
CA THR A 180 -0.66 -27.74 9.01
C THR A 180 -0.53 -27.73 10.54
N GLY A 181 -0.69 -28.91 11.17
CA GLY A 181 -0.64 -29.07 12.61
C GLY A 181 -2.03 -29.17 13.26
N GLU A 182 -2.08 -29.63 14.49
CA GLU A 182 -3.33 -29.95 15.19
C GLU A 182 -4.27 -28.74 15.35
N PHE A 183 -3.74 -27.59 15.79
CA PHE A 183 -4.57 -26.40 16.04
C PHE A 183 -5.16 -25.79 14.76
N PRO A 184 -4.40 -25.53 13.67
CA PRO A 184 -4.99 -25.07 12.41
C PRO A 184 -5.99 -26.06 11.82
N GLN A 185 -5.75 -27.36 11.91
CA GLN A 185 -6.68 -28.38 11.39
C GLN A 185 -8.01 -28.38 12.18
N ALA A 186 -7.98 -28.33 13.50
CA ALA A 186 -9.19 -28.24 14.34
C ALA A 186 -9.96 -26.92 14.08
N ALA A 187 -9.25 -25.82 13.84
CA ALA A 187 -9.88 -24.55 13.50
C ALA A 187 -10.55 -24.60 12.11
N LEU A 188 -9.90 -25.23 11.12
CA LEU A 188 -10.49 -25.49 9.80
C LEU A 188 -11.73 -26.35 9.87
N ASP A 189 -11.72 -27.45 10.65
CA ASP A 189 -12.89 -28.30 10.85
C ASP A 189 -14.07 -27.52 11.44
N ARG A 190 -13.81 -26.71 12.46
CA ARG A 190 -14.83 -25.86 13.09
C ARG A 190 -15.38 -24.82 12.13
N LEU A 191 -14.52 -24.11 11.38
CA LEU A 191 -14.97 -23.12 10.41
C LEU A 191 -15.74 -23.77 9.25
N THR A 192 -15.32 -24.96 8.79
CA THR A 192 -16.05 -25.73 7.78
C THR A 192 -17.47 -26.07 8.25
N GLY A 193 -17.63 -26.52 9.49
CA GLY A 193 -18.96 -26.80 10.06
C GLY A 193 -19.83 -25.54 10.12
N LEU A 194 -19.29 -24.41 10.55
CA LEU A 194 -20.01 -23.15 10.59
C LEU A 194 -20.45 -22.68 9.20
N LEU A 195 -19.55 -22.76 8.20
CA LEU A 195 -19.86 -22.37 6.83
C LEU A 195 -20.88 -23.30 6.15
N ALA A 196 -20.88 -24.59 6.50
CA ALA A 196 -21.85 -25.57 5.98
C ALA A 196 -23.28 -25.31 6.49
N GLU A 197 -23.43 -24.68 7.65
CA GLU A 197 -24.70 -24.35 8.30
C GLU A 197 -25.10 -22.88 8.12
N ALA A 198 -24.22 -22.04 7.58
CA ALA A 198 -24.44 -20.61 7.44
C ALA A 198 -25.60 -20.29 6.48
N GLU A 199 -26.56 -19.49 6.95
CA GLU A 199 -27.66 -18.99 6.11
C GLU A 199 -27.24 -17.75 5.33
N ARG A 200 -26.42 -16.89 5.92
CA ARG A 200 -25.97 -15.61 5.36
C ARG A 200 -24.45 -15.43 5.47
N PRO A 201 -23.66 -16.27 4.76
CA PRO A 201 -22.21 -16.19 4.82
C PRO A 201 -21.69 -14.97 4.04
N ILE A 202 -20.62 -14.35 4.57
CA ILE A 202 -19.84 -13.28 3.89
C ILE A 202 -18.36 -13.62 3.90
N LEU A 203 -17.69 -13.38 2.77
CA LEU A 203 -16.24 -13.39 2.66
C LEU A 203 -15.72 -11.96 2.48
N LEU A 204 -14.84 -11.53 3.38
CA LEU A 204 -14.15 -10.24 3.29
C LEU A 204 -12.68 -10.48 2.96
N ALA A 205 -12.21 -10.01 1.80
CA ALA A 205 -10.83 -10.16 1.38
C ALA A 205 -10.06 -8.83 1.40
N GLY A 206 -8.76 -8.91 1.73
CA GLY A 206 -7.89 -7.75 1.74
C GLY A 206 -6.62 -7.95 0.91
N ARG A 207 -5.67 -7.00 1.04
CA ARG A 207 -4.41 -7.01 0.30
C ARG A 207 -3.60 -8.29 0.51
N GLY A 208 -3.63 -8.88 1.71
CA GLY A 208 -2.93 -10.13 1.99
C GLY A 208 -3.41 -11.29 1.11
N ALA A 209 -4.69 -11.33 0.79
CA ALA A 209 -5.25 -12.32 -0.14
C ALA A 209 -4.77 -12.09 -1.58
N TRP A 210 -4.65 -10.83 -2.03
CA TRP A 210 -4.06 -10.51 -3.33
C TRP A 210 -2.59 -10.91 -3.40
N LEU A 211 -1.79 -10.56 -2.38
CA LEU A 211 -0.37 -10.93 -2.31
C LEU A 211 -0.14 -12.45 -2.26
N ALA A 212 -1.12 -13.21 -1.80
CA ALA A 212 -1.09 -14.69 -1.82
C ALA A 212 -1.53 -15.27 -3.19
N GLY A 213 -2.00 -14.43 -4.13
CA GLY A 213 -2.55 -14.89 -5.41
C GLY A 213 -3.84 -15.70 -5.25
N ALA A 214 -4.68 -15.37 -4.26
CA ALA A 214 -5.81 -16.21 -3.82
C ALA A 214 -7.12 -15.99 -4.61
N ALA A 215 -7.14 -15.16 -5.66
CA ALA A 215 -8.39 -14.75 -6.34
C ALA A 215 -9.24 -15.94 -6.81
N LYS A 216 -8.62 -16.95 -7.41
CA LYS A 216 -9.32 -18.17 -7.89
C LYS A 216 -9.92 -18.95 -6.72
N GLU A 217 -9.12 -19.25 -5.70
CA GLU A 217 -9.53 -20.06 -4.55
C GLU A 217 -10.58 -19.33 -3.69
N LEU A 218 -10.52 -18.00 -3.62
CA LEU A 218 -11.57 -17.18 -3.01
C LEU A 218 -12.89 -17.24 -3.78
N GLY A 219 -12.84 -17.22 -5.12
CA GLY A 219 -14.02 -17.41 -5.96
C GLY A 219 -14.65 -18.78 -5.75
N GLU A 220 -13.82 -19.84 -5.73
CA GLU A 220 -14.28 -21.20 -5.47
C GLU A 220 -14.88 -21.37 -4.07
N LEU A 221 -14.31 -20.70 -3.04
CA LEU A 221 -14.85 -20.71 -1.67
C LEU A 221 -16.18 -19.95 -1.61
N ALA A 222 -16.28 -18.79 -2.27
CA ALA A 222 -17.52 -18.03 -2.37
C ALA A 222 -18.65 -18.84 -3.03
N ASP A 223 -18.33 -19.59 -4.09
CA ASP A 223 -19.29 -20.47 -4.75
C ASP A 223 -19.67 -21.69 -3.88
N ALA A 224 -18.72 -22.29 -3.20
CA ALA A 224 -18.97 -23.44 -2.31
C ALA A 224 -19.84 -23.09 -1.09
N THR A 225 -19.77 -21.85 -0.63
CA THR A 225 -20.55 -21.35 0.53
C THR A 225 -21.82 -20.62 0.13
N GLY A 226 -21.94 -20.13 -1.11
CA GLY A 226 -23.01 -19.21 -1.52
C GLY A 226 -22.88 -17.83 -0.86
N ALA A 227 -21.66 -17.43 -0.48
CA ALA A 227 -21.40 -16.18 0.22
C ALA A 227 -21.56 -14.96 -0.70
N LEU A 228 -22.02 -13.85 -0.11
CA LEU A 228 -21.73 -12.52 -0.63
C LEU A 228 -20.25 -12.19 -0.37
N THR A 229 -19.67 -11.37 -1.22
CA THR A 229 -18.27 -10.95 -1.10
C THR A 229 -18.18 -9.45 -0.82
N VAL A 230 -17.13 -9.07 -0.12
CA VAL A 230 -16.82 -7.68 0.18
C VAL A 230 -15.31 -7.55 0.35
N THR A 231 -14.73 -6.38 0.11
CA THR A 231 -13.27 -6.22 0.15
C THR A 231 -12.86 -5.04 1.03
N THR A 232 -11.63 -5.07 1.53
CA THR A 232 -11.01 -3.82 2.01
C THR A 232 -10.67 -2.92 0.82
N ALA A 233 -10.38 -1.64 1.05
CA ALA A 233 -9.96 -0.72 -0.01
C ALA A 233 -8.80 -1.27 -0.85
N LEU A 234 -7.83 -1.95 -0.22
CA LEU A 234 -6.64 -2.52 -0.87
C LEU A 234 -6.85 -3.95 -1.41
N GLY A 235 -8.05 -4.49 -1.31
CA GLY A 235 -8.43 -5.79 -1.86
C GLY A 235 -9.48 -5.70 -2.98
N ARG A 236 -9.80 -4.48 -3.45
CA ARG A 236 -10.86 -4.22 -4.42
C ARG A 236 -10.73 -5.09 -5.67
N ASN A 237 -11.87 -5.66 -6.11
CA ASN A 237 -11.97 -6.51 -7.30
C ASN A 237 -11.09 -7.76 -7.29
N ILE A 238 -10.79 -8.32 -6.12
CA ILE A 238 -10.10 -9.62 -6.02
C ILE A 238 -11.02 -10.80 -6.31
N PHE A 239 -12.32 -10.66 -6.03
CA PHE A 239 -13.28 -11.73 -6.29
C PHE A 239 -13.69 -11.76 -7.78
N PRO A 240 -13.66 -12.94 -8.42
CA PRO A 240 -13.93 -13.03 -9.87
C PRO A 240 -15.41 -12.83 -10.25
N ARG A 241 -16.35 -12.92 -9.28
CA ARG A 241 -17.79 -12.78 -9.51
C ARG A 241 -18.33 -11.49 -8.94
N SER A 242 -18.27 -10.43 -9.74
CA SER A 242 -18.68 -9.06 -9.35
C SER A 242 -20.19 -8.94 -9.07
N GLU A 243 -21.02 -9.81 -9.60
CA GLU A 243 -22.47 -9.83 -9.36
C GLU A 243 -22.84 -10.13 -7.90
N TYR A 244 -21.94 -10.71 -7.12
CA TYR A 244 -22.14 -11.01 -5.69
C TYR A 244 -21.24 -10.16 -4.77
N ASP A 245 -20.53 -9.17 -5.33
CA ASP A 245 -19.63 -8.31 -4.58
C ASP A 245 -20.37 -7.06 -4.06
N LEU A 246 -20.27 -6.82 -2.77
CA LEU A 246 -20.79 -5.63 -2.08
C LEU A 246 -19.83 -4.43 -2.14
N GLY A 247 -18.69 -4.56 -2.83
CA GLY A 247 -17.69 -3.49 -3.00
C GLY A 247 -16.76 -3.34 -1.80
N VAL A 248 -16.50 -2.09 -1.40
CA VAL A 248 -15.56 -1.80 -0.30
C VAL A 248 -16.26 -1.84 1.05
N ALA A 249 -15.63 -2.48 2.03
CA ALA A 249 -16.06 -2.51 3.42
C ALA A 249 -15.56 -1.30 4.22
N GLY A 250 -16.14 -1.11 5.39
CA GLY A 250 -15.68 -0.14 6.37
C GLY A 250 -16.20 1.27 6.12
N GLY A 251 -15.38 2.28 6.44
CA GLY A 251 -15.77 3.68 6.35
C GLY A 251 -16.03 4.18 4.94
N PHE A 252 -15.53 3.50 3.92
CA PHE A 252 -15.82 3.81 2.50
C PHE A 252 -17.04 3.04 1.96
N GLY A 253 -17.56 2.05 2.70
CA GLY A 253 -18.63 1.20 2.24
C GLY A 253 -19.95 1.93 2.01
N ALA A 254 -20.65 1.61 0.90
CA ALA A 254 -21.98 2.14 0.63
C ALA A 254 -22.96 1.73 1.75
N PRO A 255 -23.91 2.59 2.13
CA PRO A 255 -24.82 2.30 3.24
C PRO A 255 -25.60 0.99 3.06
N GLY A 256 -26.12 0.71 1.87
CA GLY A 256 -26.82 -0.53 1.54
C GLY A 256 -25.93 -1.76 1.70
N ALA A 257 -24.71 -1.72 1.13
CA ALA A 257 -23.74 -2.80 1.25
C ALA A 257 -23.36 -3.08 2.71
N MET A 258 -23.14 -2.04 3.50
CA MET A 258 -22.79 -2.19 4.92
C MET A 258 -23.96 -2.77 5.73
N GLU A 259 -25.20 -2.44 5.38
CA GLU A 259 -26.36 -3.08 6.01
C GLU A 259 -26.42 -4.59 5.66
N ARG A 260 -26.07 -5.00 4.43
CA ARG A 260 -25.96 -6.43 4.10
C ARG A 260 -24.87 -7.13 4.89
N VAL A 261 -23.71 -6.48 5.06
CA VAL A 261 -22.64 -7.05 5.91
C VAL A 261 -23.12 -7.27 7.35
N ARG A 262 -23.93 -6.36 7.90
CA ARG A 262 -24.52 -6.51 9.25
C ARG A 262 -25.51 -7.66 9.38
N GLN A 263 -26.14 -8.10 8.29
CA GLN A 263 -27.08 -9.22 8.27
C GLN A 263 -26.39 -10.59 8.27
N ALA A 264 -25.06 -10.64 8.07
CA ALA A 264 -24.32 -11.89 8.05
C ALA A 264 -24.38 -12.65 9.40
N ASP A 265 -24.55 -13.95 9.34
CA ASP A 265 -24.40 -14.86 10.49
C ASP A 265 -22.95 -15.34 10.64
N VAL A 266 -22.25 -15.58 9.54
CA VAL A 266 -20.83 -15.97 9.52
C VAL A 266 -20.07 -15.03 8.59
N ALA A 267 -18.97 -14.46 9.08
CA ALA A 267 -18.07 -13.64 8.29
C ALA A 267 -16.64 -14.20 8.35
N VAL A 268 -16.04 -14.47 7.18
CA VAL A 268 -14.65 -14.91 7.09
C VAL A 268 -13.81 -13.79 6.48
N VAL A 269 -12.87 -13.29 7.26
CA VAL A 269 -11.93 -12.21 6.88
C VAL A 269 -10.63 -12.84 6.46
N ILE A 270 -10.19 -12.59 5.22
CA ILE A 270 -9.08 -13.32 4.60
C ILE A 270 -8.01 -12.33 4.11
N GLY A 271 -6.81 -12.39 4.71
CA GLY A 271 -5.69 -11.52 4.36
C GLY A 271 -6.00 -10.03 4.52
N ALA A 272 -6.75 -9.69 5.55
CA ALA A 272 -7.18 -8.33 5.84
C ALA A 272 -7.08 -8.01 7.33
N SER A 273 -6.50 -6.86 7.68
CA SER A 273 -6.53 -6.34 9.03
C SER A 273 -7.87 -5.67 9.32
N LEU A 274 -8.45 -6.00 10.46
CA LEU A 274 -9.68 -5.36 10.95
C LEU A 274 -9.31 -4.14 11.80
N ASN A 275 -8.74 -3.11 11.16
CA ASN A 275 -8.45 -1.85 11.84
C ASN A 275 -9.75 -1.08 12.16
N GLN A 276 -9.62 -0.01 12.94
CA GLN A 276 -10.75 0.80 13.39
C GLN A 276 -11.63 1.31 12.23
N PHE A 277 -11.01 1.73 11.12
CA PHE A 277 -11.71 2.25 9.95
C PHE A 277 -12.43 1.14 9.17
N THR A 278 -11.74 0.01 8.90
CA THR A 278 -12.36 -1.17 8.28
C THR A 278 -13.54 -1.69 9.09
N MET A 279 -13.43 -1.64 10.42
CA MET A 279 -14.49 -2.07 11.33
C MET A 279 -15.62 -1.04 11.51
N ARG A 280 -15.60 0.11 10.82
CA ARG A 280 -16.54 1.22 11.06
C ARG A 280 -16.66 1.54 12.55
N PHE A 281 -15.52 1.67 13.22
CA PHE A 281 -15.42 1.90 14.66
C PHE A 281 -16.14 0.84 15.53
N GLY A 282 -16.25 -0.38 15.03
CA GLY A 282 -16.88 -1.52 15.71
C GLY A 282 -18.26 -1.92 15.18
N GLU A 283 -18.81 -1.18 14.21
CA GLU A 283 -20.17 -1.36 13.71
C GLU A 283 -20.28 -2.22 12.44
N LEU A 284 -19.16 -2.72 11.87
CA LEU A 284 -19.19 -3.48 10.63
C LEU A 284 -20.03 -4.75 10.72
N PHE A 285 -19.89 -5.51 11.80
CA PHE A 285 -20.61 -6.77 12.02
C PHE A 285 -21.60 -6.62 13.17
N ALA A 286 -22.78 -7.25 13.04
CA ALA A 286 -23.75 -7.33 14.12
C ALA A 286 -23.18 -8.14 15.33
N PRO A 287 -23.69 -7.92 16.55
CA PRO A 287 -23.21 -8.68 17.74
C PRO A 287 -23.28 -10.19 17.58
N GLY A 288 -24.27 -10.72 16.87
CA GLY A 288 -24.49 -12.15 16.64
C GLY A 288 -23.62 -12.77 15.54
N THR A 289 -22.97 -11.97 14.69
CA THR A 289 -22.13 -12.47 13.59
C THR A 289 -20.91 -13.22 14.14
N GLN A 290 -20.67 -14.44 13.68
CA GLN A 290 -19.47 -15.20 13.97
C GLN A 290 -18.34 -14.79 13.05
N VAL A 291 -17.37 -14.02 13.55
CA VAL A 291 -16.27 -13.46 12.77
C VAL A 291 -15.04 -14.35 12.91
N TRP A 292 -14.55 -14.84 11.78
CA TRP A 292 -13.31 -15.61 11.66
C TRP A 292 -12.29 -14.83 10.85
N GLN A 293 -11.00 -14.97 11.19
CA GLN A 293 -9.92 -14.36 10.43
C GLN A 293 -8.88 -15.40 10.01
N ILE A 294 -8.47 -15.33 8.76
CA ILE A 294 -7.37 -16.10 8.16
C ILE A 294 -6.27 -15.10 7.79
N ASP A 295 -5.13 -15.22 8.42
CA ASP A 295 -3.99 -14.31 8.17
C ASP A 295 -2.66 -15.01 8.43
N VAL A 296 -1.57 -14.47 7.92
CA VAL A 296 -0.19 -14.93 8.20
C VAL A 296 0.34 -14.38 9.53
N ASP A 297 -0.32 -13.40 10.10
CA ASP A 297 0.00 -12.86 11.43
C ASP A 297 -0.08 -13.94 12.51
N ASP A 298 0.56 -13.68 13.65
CA ASP A 298 0.60 -14.60 14.79
C ASP A 298 -0.65 -14.54 15.67
N ARG A 299 -1.50 -13.53 15.47
CA ARG A 299 -2.71 -13.28 16.29
C ARG A 299 -3.80 -12.54 15.51
N PRO A 300 -5.06 -12.62 15.96
CA PRO A 300 -6.14 -11.82 15.38
C PRO A 300 -5.88 -10.33 15.48
N THR A 301 -6.32 -9.59 14.47
CA THR A 301 -6.11 -8.15 14.39
C THR A 301 -7.17 -7.32 15.12
N HIS A 302 -8.27 -7.95 15.57
CA HIS A 302 -9.36 -7.27 16.28
C HIS A 302 -10.05 -8.18 17.30
N ALA A 303 -10.51 -7.61 18.42
CA ALA A 303 -11.18 -8.35 19.51
C ALA A 303 -12.51 -9.03 19.10
N ARG A 304 -13.15 -8.59 18.01
CA ARG A 304 -14.37 -9.23 17.46
C ARG A 304 -14.12 -10.56 16.77
N VAL A 305 -12.88 -10.93 16.49
CA VAL A 305 -12.53 -12.21 15.88
C VAL A 305 -12.73 -13.33 16.89
N GLY A 306 -13.71 -14.18 16.64
CA GLY A 306 -14.04 -15.33 17.51
C GLY A 306 -13.27 -16.61 17.14
N GLY A 307 -12.70 -16.68 15.94
CA GLY A 307 -11.85 -17.78 15.47
C GLY A 307 -10.75 -17.29 14.55
N PHE A 308 -9.57 -17.90 14.65
CA PHE A 308 -8.39 -17.50 13.91
C PHE A 308 -7.66 -18.70 13.31
N ILE A 309 -7.26 -18.58 12.04
CA ILE A 309 -6.44 -19.56 11.34
C ILE A 309 -5.20 -18.86 10.83
N ARG A 310 -4.04 -19.23 11.37
CA ARG A 310 -2.76 -18.72 10.89
C ARG A 310 -2.34 -19.49 9.65
N ALA A 311 -2.56 -18.91 8.47
CA ALA A 311 -2.25 -19.55 7.19
C ALA A 311 -2.15 -18.54 6.05
N ASP A 312 -1.53 -18.96 4.95
CA ASP A 312 -1.61 -18.31 3.66
C ASP A 312 -3.07 -18.33 3.15
N ALA A 313 -3.54 -17.20 2.63
CA ALA A 313 -4.92 -17.01 2.21
C ALA A 313 -5.35 -18.00 1.11
N ARG A 314 -4.49 -18.24 0.12
CA ARG A 314 -4.76 -19.15 -0.99
C ARG A 314 -4.86 -20.60 -0.52
N LEU A 315 -3.91 -21.03 0.31
CA LEU A 315 -3.90 -22.40 0.82
C LEU A 315 -5.10 -22.67 1.74
N ALA A 316 -5.44 -21.73 2.61
CA ALA A 316 -6.59 -21.87 3.51
C ALA A 316 -7.93 -21.86 2.76
N ALA A 317 -8.11 -21.00 1.76
CA ALA A 317 -9.31 -20.96 0.93
C ALA A 317 -9.50 -22.26 0.13
N ALA A 318 -8.43 -22.81 -0.44
CA ALA A 318 -8.44 -24.09 -1.15
C ALA A 318 -8.84 -25.24 -0.21
N GLU A 319 -8.25 -25.30 0.99
CA GLU A 319 -8.52 -26.34 1.97
C GLU A 319 -9.97 -26.29 2.49
N LEU A 320 -10.49 -25.11 2.81
CA LEU A 320 -11.89 -24.93 3.22
C LEU A 320 -12.85 -25.39 2.13
N THR A 321 -12.58 -25.00 0.87
CA THR A 321 -13.39 -25.42 -0.29
C THR A 321 -13.41 -26.95 -0.45
N ALA A 322 -12.25 -27.60 -0.30
CA ALA A 322 -12.13 -29.05 -0.40
C ALA A 322 -12.95 -29.75 0.72
N ARG A 323 -12.88 -29.25 1.97
CA ARG A 323 -13.62 -29.78 3.10
C ARG A 323 -15.12 -29.61 2.97
N LEU A 324 -15.60 -28.44 2.52
CA LEU A 324 -17.03 -28.19 2.27
C LEU A 324 -17.58 -29.15 1.21
N ARG A 325 -16.86 -29.35 0.12
CA ARG A 325 -17.21 -30.31 -0.93
C ARG A 325 -17.26 -31.76 -0.43
N ALA A 326 -16.25 -32.16 0.36
CA ALA A 326 -16.17 -33.49 0.96
C ALA A 326 -17.31 -33.76 1.96
N ALA A 327 -17.72 -32.74 2.70
CA ALA A 327 -18.86 -32.80 3.63
C ALA A 327 -20.23 -32.79 2.90
N GLY A 328 -20.27 -32.57 1.59
CA GLY A 328 -21.51 -32.42 0.83
C GLY A 328 -22.31 -31.16 1.22
N ALA A 329 -21.65 -30.13 1.71
CA ALA A 329 -22.27 -28.88 2.11
C ALA A 329 -23.00 -28.24 0.90
N ARG A 330 -24.17 -27.67 1.15
CA ARG A 330 -24.95 -26.96 0.13
C ARG A 330 -24.69 -25.46 0.26
N PRO A 331 -24.40 -24.76 -0.85
CA PRO A 331 -24.27 -23.33 -0.82
C PRO A 331 -25.54 -22.63 -0.32
N SER A 332 -25.40 -21.56 0.42
CA SER A 332 -26.53 -20.68 0.75
C SER A 332 -27.09 -20.04 -0.53
N THR A 333 -28.41 -19.82 -0.55
CA THR A 333 -29.08 -19.09 -1.63
C THR A 333 -29.30 -17.62 -1.33
N TRP A 334 -28.79 -17.14 -0.21
CA TRP A 334 -28.97 -15.74 0.22
C TRP A 334 -28.49 -14.73 -0.82
N ARG A 335 -27.31 -14.95 -1.40
CA ARG A 335 -26.72 -14.05 -2.40
C ARG A 335 -27.61 -13.86 -3.65
N GLU A 336 -28.46 -14.84 -3.98
CA GLU A 336 -29.36 -14.79 -5.13
C GLU A 336 -30.56 -13.85 -4.89
N SER A 337 -30.84 -13.52 -3.63
CA SER A 337 -31.93 -12.63 -3.23
C SER A 337 -31.51 -11.17 -3.03
N VAL A 338 -30.21 -10.83 -3.23
CA VAL A 338 -29.64 -9.51 -2.95
C VAL A 338 -29.29 -8.79 -4.25
N ASP A 339 -29.79 -7.56 -4.40
CA ASP A 339 -29.35 -6.66 -5.47
C ASP A 339 -28.10 -5.90 -5.02
N THR A 340 -26.94 -6.49 -5.27
CA THR A 340 -25.65 -5.90 -4.92
C THR A 340 -25.37 -4.60 -5.67
N THR A 341 -25.93 -4.40 -6.86
CA THR A 341 -25.76 -3.18 -7.63
C THR A 341 -26.44 -2.00 -6.94
N ALA A 342 -27.69 -2.19 -6.50
CA ALA A 342 -28.39 -1.17 -5.71
C ALA A 342 -27.69 -0.92 -4.37
N ASP A 343 -27.27 -1.98 -3.68
CA ASP A 343 -26.64 -1.87 -2.37
C ASP A 343 -25.25 -1.17 -2.43
N ARG A 344 -24.53 -1.21 -3.56
CA ARG A 344 -23.23 -0.53 -3.77
C ARG A 344 -23.35 0.93 -4.20
N THR A 345 -24.56 1.45 -4.41
CA THR A 345 -24.76 2.79 -4.93
C THR A 345 -24.47 3.85 -3.87
N TYR A 346 -23.74 4.88 -4.26
CA TYR A 346 -23.48 6.07 -3.46
C TYR A 346 -24.30 7.25 -4.01
N GLU A 347 -24.71 8.14 -3.11
CA GLU A 347 -25.30 9.42 -3.52
C GLU A 347 -24.18 10.35 -4.04
N ALA A 348 -24.30 10.79 -5.28
CA ALA A 348 -23.32 11.70 -5.89
C ALA A 348 -23.43 13.14 -5.40
N GLY A 349 -24.49 13.48 -4.66
CA GLY A 349 -24.76 14.85 -4.22
C GLY A 349 -25.30 15.75 -5.35
N THR A 350 -25.18 17.06 -5.15
CA THR A 350 -25.53 18.10 -6.13
C THR A 350 -24.28 18.77 -6.65
N GLU A 351 -24.36 19.50 -7.77
CA GLU A 351 -23.20 20.17 -8.35
C GLU A 351 -22.49 21.11 -7.36
N PHE A 352 -23.26 21.85 -6.57
CA PHE A 352 -22.70 22.77 -5.58
C PHE A 352 -23.10 22.38 -4.16
N ALA A 353 -22.15 22.49 -3.25
CA ALA A 353 -22.38 22.40 -1.82
C ALA A 353 -23.09 23.65 -1.28
N ALA A 354 -23.52 23.61 -0.01
CA ALA A 354 -24.27 24.68 0.61
C ALA A 354 -23.52 26.04 0.67
N ASP A 355 -22.20 26.01 0.63
CA ASP A 355 -21.31 27.19 0.61
C ASP A 355 -21.04 27.72 -0.80
N GLY A 356 -21.66 27.13 -1.84
CA GLY A 356 -21.52 27.54 -3.24
C GLY A 356 -20.28 27.02 -3.95
N ARG A 357 -19.44 26.23 -3.28
CA ARG A 357 -18.31 25.54 -3.93
C ARG A 357 -18.79 24.26 -4.61
N LEU A 358 -18.01 23.79 -5.59
CA LEU A 358 -18.25 22.50 -6.24
C LEU A 358 -18.29 21.38 -5.20
N ASP A 359 -19.36 20.58 -5.18
CA ASP A 359 -19.46 19.43 -4.26
C ASP A 359 -18.41 18.37 -4.66
N PRO A 360 -17.47 17.99 -3.77
CA PRO A 360 -16.43 17.02 -4.08
C PRO A 360 -16.97 15.63 -4.42
N ARG A 361 -18.17 15.26 -3.93
CA ARG A 361 -18.83 13.99 -4.29
C ARG A 361 -19.27 14.00 -5.75
N ALA A 362 -19.95 15.07 -6.15
CA ALA A 362 -20.42 15.23 -7.53
C ALA A 362 -19.24 15.31 -8.52
N ALA A 363 -18.19 16.04 -8.15
CA ALA A 363 -16.94 16.08 -8.93
C ALA A 363 -16.28 14.70 -9.04
N ALA A 364 -16.17 13.97 -7.94
CA ALA A 364 -15.58 12.63 -7.94
C ALA A 364 -16.43 11.62 -8.73
N ALA A 365 -17.75 11.65 -8.60
CA ALA A 365 -18.66 10.81 -9.38
C ALA A 365 -18.49 11.08 -10.89
N ARG A 366 -18.49 12.36 -11.29
CA ARG A 366 -18.29 12.75 -12.70
C ARG A 366 -16.91 12.36 -13.21
N LEU A 367 -15.86 12.52 -12.41
CA LEU A 367 -14.51 12.06 -12.78
C LEU A 367 -14.45 10.54 -12.93
N GLY A 368 -15.17 9.77 -12.11
CA GLY A 368 -15.25 8.32 -12.24
C GLY A 368 -15.74 7.86 -13.62
N GLU A 369 -16.63 8.63 -14.24
CA GLU A 369 -17.15 8.37 -15.59
C GLU A 369 -16.16 8.78 -16.70
N LEU A 370 -15.31 9.79 -16.45
CA LEU A 370 -14.41 10.38 -17.44
C LEU A 370 -12.98 9.80 -17.40
N LEU A 371 -12.55 9.29 -16.25
CA LEU A 371 -11.21 8.75 -16.10
C LEU A 371 -11.00 7.52 -16.98
N PRO A 372 -9.82 7.34 -17.58
CA PRO A 372 -9.50 6.17 -18.38
C PRO A 372 -9.75 4.87 -17.61
N GLU A 373 -10.20 3.82 -18.33
CA GLU A 373 -10.42 2.49 -17.74
C GLU A 373 -9.09 1.89 -17.26
N ASP A 374 -8.04 1.95 -18.11
CA ASP A 374 -6.70 1.52 -17.72
C ASP A 374 -5.98 2.62 -16.93
N ARG A 375 -6.26 2.65 -15.65
CA ARG A 375 -5.68 3.59 -14.70
C ARG A 375 -5.13 2.92 -13.46
N VAL A 376 -4.17 3.56 -12.83
CA VAL A 376 -3.71 3.29 -11.47
C VAL A 376 -3.96 4.53 -10.62
N VAL A 377 -4.75 4.37 -9.57
CA VAL A 377 -5.02 5.45 -8.62
C VAL A 377 -4.01 5.39 -7.48
N VAL A 378 -3.29 6.46 -7.25
CA VAL A 378 -2.47 6.66 -6.05
C VAL A 378 -3.11 7.76 -5.21
N SER A 379 -3.31 7.50 -3.92
CA SER A 379 -3.98 8.41 -3.02
C SER A 379 -3.09 8.79 -1.85
N ASP A 380 -2.98 10.09 -1.62
CA ASP A 380 -2.47 10.64 -0.37
C ASP A 380 -3.47 10.44 0.78
N GLY A 381 -3.04 10.70 2.02
CA GLY A 381 -3.91 10.77 3.20
C GLY A 381 -4.67 12.09 3.28
N GLY A 382 -5.83 12.06 3.90
CA GLY A 382 -6.69 13.24 4.11
C GLY A 382 -8.17 12.87 4.02
N HIS A 383 -9.07 13.78 4.37
CA HIS A 383 -10.51 13.50 4.35
C HIS A 383 -11.07 13.26 2.94
N PHE A 384 -10.41 13.78 1.90
CA PHE A 384 -10.75 13.58 0.48
C PHE A 384 -10.56 12.12 0.01
N ILE A 385 -9.82 11.30 0.75
CA ILE A 385 -9.51 9.90 0.37
C ILE A 385 -10.77 9.06 0.11
N ALA A 386 -11.89 9.44 0.73
CA ALA A 386 -13.16 8.77 0.53
C ALA A 386 -13.64 8.84 -0.92
N TRP A 387 -13.44 9.97 -1.60
CA TRP A 387 -14.04 10.21 -2.91
C TRP A 387 -13.54 9.24 -3.97
N ALA A 388 -12.23 9.03 -4.07
CA ALA A 388 -11.65 8.04 -4.98
C ALA A 388 -12.10 6.61 -4.62
N ASN A 389 -12.14 6.28 -3.33
CA ASN A 389 -12.55 4.95 -2.88
C ASN A 389 -14.04 4.66 -3.12
N MET A 390 -14.89 5.68 -3.14
CA MET A 390 -16.33 5.55 -3.37
C MET A 390 -16.67 5.50 -4.86
N PHE A 391 -16.06 6.36 -5.69
CA PHE A 391 -16.51 6.62 -7.05
C PHE A 391 -15.56 6.13 -8.14
N TRP A 392 -14.27 5.82 -7.84
CA TRP A 392 -13.29 5.39 -8.84
C TRP A 392 -12.95 3.92 -8.63
N GLU A 393 -13.82 3.04 -9.10
CA GLU A 393 -13.61 1.60 -8.94
C GLU A 393 -12.34 1.14 -9.65
N PRO A 394 -11.36 0.54 -8.94
CA PRO A 394 -10.15 -0.01 -9.56
C PRO A 394 -10.48 -1.35 -10.22
N SER A 395 -9.83 -1.66 -11.35
CA SER A 395 -10.04 -2.93 -12.07
C SER A 395 -9.42 -4.15 -11.36
N ALA A 396 -8.45 -3.92 -10.46
CA ALA A 396 -7.78 -4.96 -9.68
C ALA A 396 -7.17 -4.35 -8.41
N PRO A 397 -6.76 -5.15 -7.41
CA PRO A 397 -6.19 -4.64 -6.15
C PRO A 397 -4.93 -3.78 -6.32
N ASP A 398 -4.09 -4.08 -7.32
CA ASP A 398 -2.88 -3.32 -7.65
C ASP A 398 -3.14 -2.03 -8.44
N ARG A 399 -4.40 -1.73 -8.75
CA ARG A 399 -4.81 -0.49 -9.43
C ARG A 399 -5.22 0.63 -8.45
N LEU A 400 -5.09 0.40 -7.14
CA LEU A 400 -5.31 1.40 -6.09
C LEU A 400 -4.24 1.27 -5.02
N ALA A 401 -3.44 2.32 -4.84
CA ALA A 401 -2.47 2.45 -3.76
C ALA A 401 -2.83 3.60 -2.82
N LEU A 402 -2.94 3.31 -1.53
CA LEU A 402 -3.11 4.30 -0.46
C LEU A 402 -1.77 4.40 0.27
N VAL A 403 -1.00 5.45 0.02
CA VAL A 403 0.30 5.67 0.68
C VAL A 403 0.14 6.69 1.80
N GLY A 404 0.72 6.40 2.96
CA GLY A 404 0.58 7.22 4.17
C GLY A 404 -0.46 6.73 5.17
N THR A 405 -1.41 5.90 4.74
CA THR A 405 -2.54 5.49 5.60
C THR A 405 -2.20 4.51 6.72
N ALA A 406 -1.12 3.77 6.61
CA ALA A 406 -0.72 2.80 7.63
C ALA A 406 -0.06 3.47 8.84
N PHE A 407 0.73 4.53 8.61
CA PHE A 407 1.35 5.36 9.65
C PHE A 407 0.56 6.64 9.94
N GLN A 408 -0.53 6.86 9.20
CA GLN A 408 -1.36 8.07 9.24
C GLN A 408 -0.58 9.35 8.92
N SER A 409 0.32 9.27 7.94
CA SER A 409 1.03 10.40 7.38
C SER A 409 0.29 10.96 6.16
N ILE A 410 0.34 12.26 5.97
CA ILE A 410 -0.06 12.96 4.75
C ILE A 410 1.16 13.56 4.07
N GLY A 411 1.02 14.05 2.85
CA GLY A 411 2.13 14.63 2.08
C GLY A 411 3.03 13.59 1.42
N LEU A 412 2.49 12.43 1.05
CA LEU A 412 3.20 11.39 0.33
C LEU A 412 2.68 11.22 -1.12
N GLY A 413 1.67 12.00 -1.52
CA GLY A 413 0.97 11.85 -2.78
C GLY A 413 1.87 12.03 -4.01
N TRP A 414 2.51 13.19 -4.19
CA TRP A 414 3.38 13.44 -5.35
C TRP A 414 4.52 12.43 -5.45
N HIS A 415 5.09 12.05 -4.33
CA HIS A 415 6.17 11.07 -4.23
C HIS A 415 5.78 9.70 -4.80
N SER A 416 4.52 9.28 -4.62
CA SER A 416 4.05 7.95 -5.01
C SER A 416 3.86 7.78 -6.53
N VAL A 417 3.65 8.89 -7.26
CA VAL A 417 3.41 8.86 -8.71
C VAL A 417 4.56 8.21 -9.47
N ALA A 418 5.80 8.52 -9.09
CA ALA A 418 6.97 7.96 -9.78
C ALA A 418 7.03 6.43 -9.70
N GLY A 419 6.76 5.87 -8.52
CA GLY A 419 6.74 4.42 -8.31
C GLY A 419 5.63 3.73 -9.09
N ALA A 420 4.42 4.28 -9.03
CA ALA A 420 3.27 3.74 -9.77
C ALA A 420 3.46 3.81 -11.29
N ALA A 421 4.04 4.90 -11.81
CA ALA A 421 4.32 5.06 -13.23
C ALA A 421 5.37 4.07 -13.74
N ARG A 422 6.44 3.83 -12.95
CA ARG A 422 7.46 2.83 -13.29
C ARG A 422 6.92 1.40 -13.24
N ALA A 423 6.00 1.13 -12.32
CA ALA A 423 5.33 -0.16 -12.20
C ALA A 423 4.36 -0.44 -13.36
N ASN A 424 3.73 0.62 -13.90
CA ASN A 424 2.65 0.54 -14.89
C ASN A 424 2.86 1.55 -16.03
N PRO A 425 3.85 1.36 -16.91
CA PRO A 425 4.28 2.35 -17.88
C PRO A 425 3.24 2.69 -18.95
N GLU A 426 2.26 1.83 -19.18
CA GLU A 426 1.21 2.03 -20.17
C GLU A 426 -0.08 2.64 -19.58
N ALA A 427 -0.30 2.49 -18.26
CA ALA A 427 -1.51 2.96 -17.61
C ALA A 427 -1.50 4.49 -17.36
N THR A 428 -2.67 5.08 -17.22
CA THR A 428 -2.80 6.45 -16.72
C THR A 428 -2.65 6.47 -15.20
N ILE A 429 -1.71 7.24 -14.67
CA ILE A 429 -1.54 7.41 -13.23
C ILE A 429 -2.42 8.55 -12.76
N VAL A 430 -3.36 8.25 -11.88
CA VAL A 430 -4.28 9.23 -11.30
C VAL A 430 -3.91 9.45 -9.84
N LEU A 431 -3.34 10.60 -9.53
CA LEU A 431 -3.11 11.02 -8.15
C LEU A 431 -4.35 11.73 -7.60
N THR A 432 -4.73 11.38 -6.37
CA THR A 432 -5.65 12.18 -5.56
C THR A 432 -4.95 12.67 -4.29
N THR A 433 -4.99 13.97 -4.05
CA THR A 433 -4.38 14.61 -2.87
C THR A 433 -5.22 15.81 -2.44
N GLY A 434 -5.00 16.30 -1.23
CA GLY A 434 -5.51 17.58 -0.76
C GLY A 434 -4.46 18.68 -0.89
N ASP A 435 -4.87 19.91 -0.67
CA ASP A 435 -3.98 21.07 -0.68
C ASP A 435 -2.88 21.00 0.40
N GLY A 436 -3.23 20.65 1.63
CA GLY A 436 -2.26 20.51 2.73
C GLY A 436 -1.21 19.43 2.45
N GLY A 437 -1.63 18.21 2.09
CA GLY A 437 -0.73 17.13 1.71
C GLY A 437 0.06 17.44 0.44
N GLY A 438 -0.59 18.04 -0.55
CA GLY A 438 0.03 18.48 -1.80
C GLY A 438 1.17 19.48 -1.58
N MET A 439 1.04 20.41 -0.64
CA MET A 439 2.10 21.35 -0.27
C MET A 439 3.25 20.68 0.49
N MET A 440 2.98 19.74 1.38
CA MET A 440 4.02 19.01 2.12
C MET A 440 4.95 18.21 1.19
N ALA A 441 4.41 17.66 0.09
CA ALA A 441 5.16 16.85 -0.88
C ALA A 441 5.59 17.63 -2.13
N LEU A 442 5.47 18.97 -2.13
CA LEU A 442 5.65 19.82 -3.32
C LEU A 442 7.01 19.65 -4.01
N SER A 443 8.04 19.27 -3.25
CA SER A 443 9.39 19.03 -3.77
C SER A 443 9.41 18.04 -4.95
N ASP A 444 8.52 17.05 -4.97
CA ASP A 444 8.47 16.02 -6.02
C ASP A 444 7.34 16.23 -7.05
N LEU A 445 6.75 17.40 -7.12
CA LEU A 445 5.78 17.74 -8.17
C LEU A 445 6.38 17.57 -9.59
N ASP A 446 7.63 18.06 -9.82
CA ASP A 446 8.30 17.86 -11.10
C ASP A 446 8.64 16.38 -11.35
N THR A 447 9.00 15.64 -10.31
CA THR A 447 9.24 14.18 -10.41
C THR A 447 7.98 13.45 -10.83
N ALA A 448 6.83 13.77 -10.24
CA ALA A 448 5.53 13.21 -10.60
C ALA A 448 5.20 13.48 -12.09
N ILE A 449 5.34 14.74 -12.54
CA ILE A 449 5.08 15.15 -13.93
C ILE A 449 6.00 14.40 -14.91
N ARG A 450 7.31 14.38 -14.63
CA ARG A 450 8.29 13.69 -15.50
C ARG A 450 8.03 12.18 -15.56
N SER A 451 7.76 11.57 -14.43
CA SER A 451 7.57 10.11 -14.35
C SER A 451 6.28 9.66 -15.02
N ALA A 452 5.23 10.46 -14.95
CA ALA A 452 3.97 10.18 -15.61
C ALA A 452 4.06 10.24 -17.14
N GLY A 453 5.06 10.96 -17.71
CA GLY A 453 5.35 10.93 -19.14
C GLY A 453 4.18 11.33 -20.04
N GLY A 454 3.33 12.27 -19.61
CA GLY A 454 2.12 12.70 -20.31
C GLY A 454 0.88 11.82 -20.05
N ARG A 455 0.98 10.76 -19.25
CA ARG A 455 -0.11 9.87 -18.84
C ARG A 455 -0.46 10.03 -17.36
N GLY A 456 -0.45 11.26 -16.84
CA GLY A 456 -0.75 11.57 -15.47
C GLY A 456 -1.91 12.54 -15.33
N ILE A 457 -2.76 12.30 -14.35
CA ILE A 457 -3.83 13.20 -13.91
C ILE A 457 -3.67 13.38 -12.41
N ALA A 458 -3.57 14.62 -11.93
CA ALA A 458 -3.61 14.90 -10.51
C ALA A 458 -4.88 15.67 -10.16
N VAL A 459 -5.66 15.13 -9.23
CA VAL A 459 -6.85 15.76 -8.68
C VAL A 459 -6.52 16.26 -7.29
N VAL A 460 -6.43 17.59 -7.14
CA VAL A 460 -6.16 18.26 -5.87
C VAL A 460 -7.47 18.81 -5.32
N PHE A 461 -7.94 18.24 -4.22
CA PHE A 461 -9.07 18.80 -3.47
C PHE A 461 -8.57 19.96 -2.62
N ASN A 462 -8.87 21.17 -3.08
CA ASN A 462 -8.36 22.42 -2.50
C ASN A 462 -9.49 23.14 -1.75
N ASP A 463 -9.58 22.89 -0.46
CA ASP A 463 -10.58 23.52 0.42
C ASP A 463 -9.99 24.53 1.39
N ALA A 464 -8.70 24.85 1.23
CA ALA A 464 -7.93 25.78 2.06
C ALA A 464 -7.89 25.36 3.54
N ALA A 465 -7.85 24.05 3.80
CA ALA A 465 -7.88 23.53 5.17
C ALA A 465 -7.27 22.13 5.32
N TYR A 466 -6.86 21.83 6.52
CA TYR A 466 -6.76 20.45 7.00
C TYR A 466 -8.17 19.98 7.39
N GLY A 467 -8.97 19.63 6.37
CA GLY A 467 -10.40 19.41 6.52
C GLY A 467 -10.77 18.25 7.47
N ALA A 468 -9.90 17.26 7.64
CA ALA A 468 -10.07 16.21 8.63
C ALA A 468 -10.10 16.80 10.06
N GLU A 469 -9.18 17.69 10.36
CA GLU A 469 -9.06 18.37 11.65
C GLU A 469 -10.21 19.31 11.90
N VAL A 470 -10.63 20.06 10.89
CA VAL A 470 -11.81 20.94 10.97
C VAL A 470 -13.06 20.13 11.32
N ASN A 471 -13.28 19.01 10.62
CA ASN A 471 -14.43 18.14 10.86
C ASN A 471 -14.37 17.36 12.19
N LEU A 472 -13.17 17.03 12.67
CA LEU A 472 -13.01 16.27 13.91
C LEU A 472 -12.93 17.16 15.15
N TYR A 473 -12.17 18.26 15.09
CA TYR A 473 -11.85 19.10 16.25
C TYR A 473 -12.60 20.44 16.18
N GLY A 474 -12.75 21.04 14.99
CA GLY A 474 -13.52 22.27 14.84
C GLY A 474 -14.97 22.09 15.27
N LEU A 475 -15.62 20.97 14.89
CA LEU A 475 -16.98 20.63 15.34
C LEU A 475 -17.09 20.37 16.85
N LYS A 476 -15.96 20.12 17.55
CA LYS A 476 -15.91 20.03 19.01
C LYS A 476 -15.65 21.37 19.69
N GLY A 477 -15.56 22.46 18.92
CA GLY A 477 -15.36 23.81 19.43
C GLY A 477 -13.89 24.21 19.69
N LEU A 478 -12.90 23.43 19.18
CA LEU A 478 -11.50 23.84 19.25
C LEU A 478 -11.24 24.99 18.25
N ALA A 479 -10.20 25.79 18.50
CA ALA A 479 -9.78 26.87 17.62
C ALA A 479 -9.45 26.31 16.22
N THR A 480 -10.08 26.86 15.19
CA THR A 480 -9.94 26.39 13.80
C THR A 480 -8.80 27.07 13.05
N GLU A 481 -8.31 28.21 13.53
CA GLU A 481 -7.24 28.98 12.87
C GLU A 481 -6.01 28.13 12.48
N PRO A 482 -5.45 27.24 13.33
CA PRO A 482 -4.34 26.37 12.93
C PRO A 482 -4.71 25.28 11.92
N MET A 483 -5.98 25.06 11.65
CA MET A 483 -6.50 24.05 10.72
C MET A 483 -6.72 24.63 9.32
N LEU A 484 -6.66 25.96 9.18
CA LEU A 484 -6.84 26.65 7.91
C LEU A 484 -5.48 26.93 7.26
N ILE A 485 -5.45 26.90 5.94
CA ILE A 485 -4.29 27.27 5.12
C ILE A 485 -4.75 28.27 4.07
N ASP A 486 -3.82 29.06 3.53
CA ASP A 486 -4.13 29.98 2.43
C ASP A 486 -4.46 29.17 1.16
N GLU A 487 -5.37 29.70 0.33
CA GLU A 487 -5.70 29.08 -0.96
C GLU A 487 -4.48 29.11 -1.87
N ILE A 488 -4.07 27.94 -2.35
CA ILE A 488 -2.91 27.74 -3.22
C ILE A 488 -3.37 27.49 -4.65
N ASP A 489 -2.77 28.18 -5.63
CA ASP A 489 -3.03 27.90 -7.04
C ASP A 489 -2.16 26.72 -7.54
N PHE A 490 -2.66 25.50 -7.34
CA PHE A 490 -2.01 24.28 -7.84
C PHE A 490 -1.96 24.22 -9.37
N ALA A 491 -2.86 24.90 -10.08
CA ALA A 491 -2.84 24.94 -11.53
C ALA A 491 -1.62 25.74 -12.04
N ALA A 492 -1.33 26.87 -11.38
CA ALA A 492 -0.13 27.65 -11.66
C ALA A 492 1.15 26.88 -11.30
N LEU A 493 1.18 26.17 -10.15
CA LEU A 493 2.32 25.35 -9.75
C LEU A 493 2.58 24.21 -10.76
N ALA A 494 1.53 23.50 -11.19
CA ALA A 494 1.65 22.44 -12.19
C ALA A 494 2.23 22.99 -13.51
N THR A 495 1.74 24.15 -13.97
CA THR A 495 2.23 24.80 -15.19
C THR A 495 3.70 25.21 -15.05
N ALA A 496 4.10 25.78 -13.92
CA ALA A 496 5.48 26.15 -13.64
C ALA A 496 6.45 24.96 -13.61
N ALA A 497 5.94 23.78 -13.19
CA ALA A 497 6.69 22.52 -13.14
C ALA A 497 6.68 21.74 -14.48
N GLY A 498 6.08 22.29 -15.56
CA GLY A 498 6.03 21.68 -16.89
C GLY A 498 4.82 20.79 -17.17
N GLY A 499 3.83 20.80 -16.29
CA GLY A 499 2.53 20.16 -16.50
C GLY A 499 1.49 21.12 -17.10
N GLN A 500 0.25 20.67 -17.12
CA GLN A 500 -0.91 21.50 -17.46
C GLN A 500 -1.82 21.61 -16.22
N GLY A 501 -2.17 22.81 -15.82
CA GLY A 501 -3.01 23.06 -14.68
C GLY A 501 -4.36 23.68 -15.09
N VAL A 502 -5.43 23.18 -14.47
CA VAL A 502 -6.79 23.69 -14.66
C VAL A 502 -7.50 23.80 -13.31
N VAL A 503 -8.18 24.91 -13.06
CA VAL A 503 -9.04 25.06 -11.90
C VAL A 503 -10.48 24.73 -12.31
N VAL A 504 -11.06 23.68 -11.70
CA VAL A 504 -12.41 23.21 -11.97
C VAL A 504 -13.35 23.79 -10.91
N ARG A 505 -14.39 24.52 -11.35
CA ARG A 505 -15.38 25.19 -10.46
C ARG A 505 -16.83 24.77 -10.75
N SER A 506 -17.06 23.95 -11.77
CA SER A 506 -18.38 23.39 -12.15
C SER A 506 -18.19 22.02 -12.81
N LEU A 507 -19.26 21.21 -12.91
CA LEU A 507 -19.28 19.92 -13.60
C LEU A 507 -19.24 20.07 -15.13
#